data_7d68e984a0659a12755369b97b6e7cf6
#
_entry.id   7d68e984a0659a12755369b97b6e7cf6
#
_cell.length_a   1.000
_cell.length_b   1.000
_cell.length_c   1.000
_cell.angle_alpha   90.00
_cell.angle_beta   90.00
_cell.angle_gamma   90.00
#
_symmetry.space_group_name_H-M   'P 1'
#
loop_
_entity.id
_entity.type
_entity.pdbx_description
1 polymer ?
#
loop_
_entity_poly.entity_id
_entity_poly.type
_entity_poly.pdbx_seq_one_letter_code
_entity_poly.pdbx_strand_id
1 'polypeptide(L)'
;MIKVGVIGLGNIAQKAYLPVDSQLQDRFEWYLVSRQAEKLQHLQKKYGFQHGTTRMDDLFEENVQAVFIHTATSTHYAIIKKFLQHGVHVYVDKPISENLAEVKELYQIAAEQHVLLTCGFNRRFAPLHQAFGQLGTPHLVRATKTRVMENQSPQFAVYDLMIHVIDLVQFLMGSSKVEYVDGRLREQDGQLVWAEVELTNGDASGVAQIDLRAGANTEVAEVVSDHGVARVENVTNANP
;
A
#
# COMPACT_ATOMS: atom_id res chain seq x y z
N MET A 1 -5.20 -3.67 26.17
CA MET A 1 -4.98 -4.00 24.74
C MET A 1 -5.22 -2.74 23.92
N ILE A 2 -4.54 -2.59 22.78
CA ILE A 2 -4.82 -1.50 21.83
C ILE A 2 -6.10 -1.85 21.07
N LYS A 3 -7.07 -0.93 21.06
CA LYS A 3 -8.31 -1.06 20.29
C LYS A 3 -8.12 -0.57 18.88
N VAL A 4 -8.47 -1.41 17.89
CA VAL A 4 -8.28 -1.13 16.47
C VAL A 4 -9.57 -1.34 15.71
N GLY A 5 -10.00 -0.30 14.99
CA GLY A 5 -11.14 -0.39 14.06
C GLY A 5 -10.71 -0.88 12.69
N VAL A 6 -11.48 -1.77 12.06
CA VAL A 6 -11.28 -2.21 10.66
C VAL A 6 -12.46 -1.77 9.83
N ILE A 7 -12.23 -0.80 8.94
CA ILE A 7 -13.27 -0.14 8.15
C ILE A 7 -13.18 -0.59 6.70
N GLY A 8 -14.26 -1.21 6.20
CA GLY A 8 -14.29 -1.74 4.84
C GLY A 8 -13.89 -3.22 4.77
N LEU A 9 -14.87 -4.09 4.93
CA LEU A 9 -14.68 -5.56 4.89
C LEU A 9 -14.82 -6.11 3.46
N GLY A 10 -14.11 -5.48 2.51
CA GLY A 10 -14.08 -5.86 1.10
C GLY A 10 -13.20 -7.07 0.80
N ASN A 11 -12.88 -7.25 -0.49
CA ASN A 11 -12.08 -8.39 -0.95
C ASN A 11 -10.67 -8.38 -0.33
N ILE A 12 -10.00 -7.23 -0.33
CA ILE A 12 -8.64 -7.13 0.19
C ILE A 12 -8.58 -7.38 1.70
N ALA A 13 -9.52 -6.82 2.46
CA ALA A 13 -9.60 -7.07 3.89
C ALA A 13 -9.76 -8.58 4.19
N GLN A 14 -10.67 -9.26 3.50
CA GLN A 14 -10.91 -10.69 3.69
C GLN A 14 -9.79 -11.60 3.22
N LYS A 15 -9.07 -11.19 2.17
CA LYS A 15 -7.99 -11.98 1.58
C LYS A 15 -6.66 -11.83 2.34
N ALA A 16 -6.33 -10.62 2.77
CA ALA A 16 -5.00 -10.30 3.25
C ALA A 16 -4.95 -9.89 4.74
N TYR A 17 -5.95 -9.19 5.25
CA TYR A 17 -5.89 -8.59 6.60
C TYR A 17 -6.62 -9.42 7.65
N LEU A 18 -7.92 -9.68 7.50
CA LEU A 18 -8.70 -10.39 8.53
C LEU A 18 -8.14 -11.76 8.94
N PRO A 19 -7.54 -12.58 8.04
CA PRO A 19 -6.87 -13.81 8.46
C PRO A 19 -5.69 -13.59 9.41
N VAL A 20 -4.94 -12.52 9.24
CA VAL A 20 -3.81 -12.13 10.09
C VAL A 20 -4.31 -11.48 11.38
N ASP A 21 -5.22 -10.52 11.26
CA ASP A 21 -5.82 -9.80 12.40
C ASP A 21 -6.46 -10.77 13.39
N SER A 22 -7.10 -11.83 12.87
CA SER A 22 -7.72 -12.86 13.71
C SER A 22 -6.70 -13.66 14.55
N GLN A 23 -5.45 -13.74 14.13
CA GLN A 23 -4.36 -14.39 14.87
C GLN A 23 -3.73 -13.48 15.93
N LEU A 24 -4.06 -12.20 15.92
CA LEU A 24 -3.50 -11.19 16.80
C LEU A 24 -4.51 -10.68 17.86
N GLN A 25 -5.58 -11.43 18.12
CA GLN A 25 -6.62 -11.06 19.07
C GLN A 25 -6.16 -11.13 20.54
N ASP A 26 -5.03 -11.76 20.82
CA ASP A 26 -4.34 -11.72 22.11
C ASP A 26 -3.58 -10.41 22.37
N ARG A 27 -3.30 -9.64 21.31
CA ARG A 27 -2.54 -8.39 21.36
C ARG A 27 -3.39 -7.16 21.13
N PHE A 28 -4.42 -7.27 20.26
CA PHE A 28 -5.28 -6.19 19.83
C PHE A 28 -6.75 -6.55 20.03
N GLU A 29 -7.53 -5.55 20.39
CA GLU A 29 -8.99 -5.66 20.45
C GLU A 29 -9.57 -5.08 19.16
N TRP A 30 -10.13 -5.95 18.31
CA TRP A 30 -10.54 -5.60 16.95
C TRP A 30 -12.02 -5.27 16.85
N TYR A 31 -12.36 -4.15 16.25
CA TYR A 31 -13.72 -3.66 16.01
C TYR A 31 -13.99 -3.63 14.50
N LEU A 32 -14.77 -4.58 14.00
CA LEU A 32 -15.11 -4.65 12.58
C LEU A 32 -16.22 -3.68 12.21
N VAL A 33 -16.06 -2.95 11.10
CA VAL A 33 -17.08 -2.00 10.62
C VAL A 33 -17.54 -2.37 9.21
N SER A 34 -18.84 -2.63 9.06
CA SER A 34 -19.48 -2.86 7.76
C SER A 34 -20.91 -2.36 7.75
N ARG A 35 -21.30 -1.58 6.74
CA ARG A 35 -22.69 -1.14 6.54
C ARG A 35 -23.66 -2.31 6.30
N GLN A 36 -23.16 -3.50 5.96
CA GLN A 36 -23.92 -4.72 5.72
C GLN A 36 -23.88 -5.60 6.99
N ALA A 37 -24.96 -5.61 7.76
CA ALA A 37 -25.02 -6.34 9.04
C ALA A 37 -24.80 -7.86 8.88
N GLU A 38 -25.39 -8.48 7.86
CA GLU A 38 -25.20 -9.91 7.60
C GLU A 38 -23.73 -10.28 7.30
N LYS A 39 -23.06 -9.45 6.48
CA LYS A 39 -21.63 -9.62 6.18
C LYS A 39 -20.77 -9.45 7.42
N LEU A 40 -21.09 -8.47 8.25
CA LEU A 40 -20.40 -8.23 9.52
C LEU A 40 -20.50 -9.47 10.41
N GLN A 41 -21.72 -9.95 10.68
CA GLN A 41 -21.97 -11.12 11.51
C GLN A 41 -21.28 -12.38 10.97
N HIS A 42 -21.33 -12.58 9.64
CA HIS A 42 -20.64 -13.71 8.99
C HIS A 42 -19.14 -13.67 9.24
N LEU A 43 -18.49 -12.51 9.09
CA LEU A 43 -17.04 -12.36 9.25
C LEU A 43 -16.62 -12.41 10.73
N GLN A 44 -17.43 -11.86 11.64
CA GLN A 44 -17.21 -12.02 13.08
C GLN A 44 -17.21 -13.51 13.45
N LYS A 45 -18.23 -14.26 13.02
CA LYS A 45 -18.32 -15.70 13.29
C LYS A 45 -17.18 -16.49 12.65
N LYS A 46 -16.82 -16.16 11.39
CA LYS A 46 -15.78 -16.86 10.63
C LYS A 46 -14.40 -16.74 11.30
N TYR A 47 -14.06 -15.55 11.79
CA TYR A 47 -12.73 -15.23 12.31
C TYR A 47 -12.66 -15.08 13.83
N GLY A 48 -13.78 -15.20 14.54
CA GLY A 48 -13.85 -15.15 16.00
C GLY A 48 -13.81 -13.71 16.58
N PHE A 49 -14.03 -12.67 15.78
CA PHE A 49 -14.04 -11.30 16.28
C PHE A 49 -15.26 -11.01 17.14
N GLN A 50 -15.03 -10.43 18.34
CA GLN A 50 -16.08 -10.18 19.31
C GLN A 50 -16.85 -8.88 19.07
N HIS A 51 -16.18 -7.84 18.53
CA HIS A 51 -16.74 -6.51 18.39
C HIS A 51 -17.00 -6.16 16.92
N GLY A 52 -18.10 -5.46 16.67
CA GLY A 52 -18.43 -4.98 15.34
C GLY A 52 -19.65 -4.08 15.36
N THR A 53 -19.68 -3.15 14.40
CA THR A 53 -20.76 -2.18 14.25
C THR A 53 -21.06 -1.91 12.78
N THR A 54 -22.28 -1.45 12.51
CA THR A 54 -22.66 -0.97 11.18
C THR A 54 -22.39 0.54 10.99
N ARG A 55 -22.03 1.25 12.04
CA ARG A 55 -21.78 2.69 12.09
C ARG A 55 -20.32 2.96 12.45
N MET A 56 -19.61 3.60 11.55
CA MET A 56 -18.20 3.95 11.75
C MET A 56 -17.98 4.86 12.98
N ASP A 57 -18.95 5.70 13.29
CA ASP A 57 -18.83 6.68 14.38
C ASP A 57 -18.85 6.04 15.78
N ASP A 58 -19.41 4.84 15.91
CA ASP A 58 -19.39 4.09 17.16
C ASP A 58 -17.94 3.76 17.61
N LEU A 59 -16.97 3.78 16.69
CA LEU A 59 -15.56 3.59 17.02
C LEU A 59 -15.01 4.69 17.95
N PHE A 60 -15.57 5.91 17.88
CA PHE A 60 -15.17 6.99 18.79
C PHE A 60 -15.68 6.75 20.21
N GLU A 61 -16.91 6.23 20.35
CA GLU A 61 -17.50 5.86 21.64
C GLU A 61 -16.71 4.72 22.30
N GLU A 62 -16.19 3.80 21.47
CA GLU A 62 -15.34 2.70 21.91
C GLU A 62 -13.89 3.11 22.22
N ASN A 63 -13.52 4.36 21.96
CA ASN A 63 -12.17 4.90 22.16
C ASN A 63 -11.09 4.09 21.45
N VAL A 64 -11.28 3.77 20.16
CA VAL A 64 -10.25 3.10 19.36
C VAL A 64 -9.03 4.00 19.19
N GLN A 65 -7.83 3.45 19.28
CA GLN A 65 -6.58 4.19 19.14
C GLN A 65 -6.07 4.20 17.70
N ALA A 66 -6.46 3.22 16.89
CA ALA A 66 -6.07 3.13 15.50
C ALA A 66 -7.21 2.59 14.63
N VAL A 67 -7.15 2.90 13.34
CA VAL A 67 -8.06 2.32 12.33
C VAL A 67 -7.30 1.80 11.13
N PHE A 68 -7.77 0.69 10.59
CA PHE A 68 -7.38 0.13 9.29
C PHE A 68 -8.49 0.42 8.29
N ILE A 69 -8.17 1.07 7.18
CA ILE A 69 -9.13 1.50 6.15
C ILE A 69 -8.89 0.72 4.87
N HIS A 70 -9.87 -0.11 4.49
CA HIS A 70 -9.84 -0.97 3.30
C HIS A 70 -11.04 -0.70 2.39
N THR A 71 -11.51 0.54 2.37
CA THR A 71 -12.65 0.97 1.55
C THR A 71 -12.22 1.31 0.12
N ALA A 72 -13.12 1.77 -0.72
CA ALA A 72 -12.76 2.29 -2.04
C ALA A 72 -11.97 3.61 -1.91
N THR A 73 -10.98 3.82 -2.77
CA THR A 73 -10.08 5.01 -2.76
C THR A 73 -10.84 6.33 -2.70
N SER A 74 -11.96 6.44 -3.41
CA SER A 74 -12.81 7.66 -3.41
C SER A 74 -13.37 8.04 -2.04
N THR A 75 -13.33 7.16 -1.05
CA THR A 75 -13.80 7.41 0.31
C THR A 75 -12.66 7.63 1.30
N HIS A 76 -11.42 7.37 0.91
CA HIS A 76 -10.26 7.41 1.81
C HIS A 76 -10.09 8.78 2.45
N TYR A 77 -10.04 9.86 1.66
CA TYR A 77 -9.79 11.20 2.16
C TYR A 77 -10.74 11.58 3.30
N ALA A 78 -12.05 11.44 3.09
CA ALA A 78 -13.04 11.82 4.08
C ALA A 78 -12.95 10.99 5.37
N ILE A 79 -12.72 9.67 5.24
CA ILE A 79 -12.60 8.77 6.38
C ILE A 79 -11.30 9.05 7.14
N ILE A 80 -10.17 9.13 6.45
CA ILE A 80 -8.86 9.41 7.05
C ILE A 80 -8.90 10.73 7.82
N LYS A 81 -9.36 11.81 7.17
CA LYS A 81 -9.46 13.14 7.77
C LYS A 81 -10.24 13.12 9.07
N LYS A 82 -11.39 12.43 9.05
CA LYS A 82 -12.25 12.30 10.22
C LYS A 82 -11.53 11.66 11.41
N PHE A 83 -10.82 10.53 11.19
CA PHE A 83 -10.13 9.83 12.27
C PHE A 83 -8.90 10.60 12.76
N LEU A 84 -8.10 11.16 11.86
CA LEU A 84 -6.94 11.99 12.24
C LEU A 84 -7.37 13.18 13.11
N GLN A 85 -8.45 13.90 12.75
CA GLN A 85 -8.98 15.01 13.52
C GLN A 85 -9.46 14.64 14.93
N HIS A 86 -9.76 13.36 15.16
CA HIS A 86 -10.12 12.81 16.47
C HIS A 86 -8.93 12.18 17.22
N GLY A 87 -7.70 12.40 16.76
CA GLY A 87 -6.52 11.88 17.43
C GLY A 87 -6.34 10.36 17.28
N VAL A 88 -6.89 9.74 16.23
CA VAL A 88 -6.80 8.31 15.97
C VAL A 88 -5.75 8.03 14.90
N HIS A 89 -4.84 7.08 15.15
CA HIS A 89 -3.85 6.63 14.17
C HIS A 89 -4.53 5.94 12.99
N VAL A 90 -4.02 6.15 11.77
CA VAL A 90 -4.62 5.61 10.54
C VAL A 90 -3.62 4.79 9.74
N TYR A 91 -3.99 3.57 9.43
CA TYR A 91 -3.44 2.77 8.36
C TYR A 91 -4.48 2.67 7.24
N VAL A 92 -4.09 2.92 6.00
CA VAL A 92 -5.00 2.88 4.84
C VAL A 92 -4.38 2.13 3.68
N ASP A 93 -5.17 1.37 2.92
CA ASP A 93 -4.72 0.79 1.66
C ASP A 93 -4.30 1.88 0.66
N LYS A 94 -3.41 1.52 -0.24
CA LYS A 94 -2.95 2.41 -1.32
C LYS A 94 -4.07 2.66 -2.37
N PRO A 95 -4.07 3.83 -2.97
CA PRO A 95 -3.40 5.06 -2.56
C PRO A 95 -4.15 5.74 -1.40
N ILE A 96 -3.49 6.64 -0.68
CA ILE A 96 -4.17 7.50 0.32
C ILE A 96 -5.27 8.33 -0.37
N SER A 97 -4.92 8.97 -1.47
CA SER A 97 -5.80 9.70 -2.39
C SER A 97 -5.11 9.82 -3.75
N GLU A 98 -5.87 10.01 -4.81
CA GLU A 98 -5.38 10.38 -6.15
C GLU A 98 -5.12 11.90 -6.28
N ASN A 99 -5.42 12.68 -5.25
CA ASN A 99 -5.22 14.12 -5.19
C ASN A 99 -4.08 14.48 -4.23
N LEU A 100 -2.98 15.02 -4.77
CA LEU A 100 -1.81 15.40 -3.98
C LEU A 100 -2.12 16.44 -2.90
N ALA A 101 -3.05 17.38 -3.13
CA ALA A 101 -3.43 18.38 -2.14
C ALA A 101 -4.09 17.72 -0.93
N GLU A 102 -4.98 16.74 -1.16
CA GLU A 102 -5.59 15.95 -0.09
C GLU A 102 -4.55 15.16 0.71
N VAL A 103 -3.58 14.53 0.03
CA VAL A 103 -2.49 13.79 0.72
C VAL A 103 -1.69 14.72 1.62
N LYS A 104 -1.30 15.91 1.12
CA LYS A 104 -0.55 16.90 1.91
C LYS A 104 -1.35 17.38 3.13
N GLU A 105 -2.63 17.68 2.96
CA GLU A 105 -3.50 18.09 4.06
C GLU A 105 -3.62 17.00 5.13
N LEU A 106 -3.81 15.74 4.72
CA LEU A 106 -3.91 14.62 5.65
C LEU A 106 -2.63 14.42 6.47
N TYR A 107 -1.46 14.52 5.86
CA TYR A 107 -0.18 14.47 6.60
C TYR A 107 0.01 15.66 7.53
N GLN A 108 -0.45 16.86 7.13
CA GLN A 108 -0.43 18.03 8.01
C GLN A 108 -1.31 17.80 9.24
N ILE A 109 -2.55 17.34 9.06
CA ILE A 109 -3.45 17.02 10.18
C ILE A 109 -2.83 15.96 11.09
N ALA A 110 -2.24 14.90 10.52
CA ALA A 110 -1.60 13.85 11.30
C ALA A 110 -0.46 14.42 12.19
N ALA A 111 0.35 15.32 11.64
CA ALA A 111 1.43 15.99 12.37
C ALA A 111 0.88 16.90 13.49
N GLU A 112 -0.14 17.70 13.21
CA GLU A 112 -0.78 18.60 14.18
C GLU A 112 -1.45 17.83 15.34
N GLN A 113 -2.04 16.68 15.05
CA GLN A 113 -2.70 15.81 16.04
C GLN A 113 -1.74 14.81 16.70
N HIS A 114 -0.46 14.80 16.34
CA HIS A 114 0.56 13.86 16.83
C HIS A 114 0.16 12.39 16.65
N VAL A 115 -0.49 12.05 15.53
CA VAL A 115 -0.89 10.70 15.16
C VAL A 115 -0.20 10.23 13.88
N LEU A 116 -0.20 8.92 13.66
CA LEU A 116 0.40 8.31 12.48
C LEU A 116 -0.62 8.20 11.35
N LEU A 117 -0.20 8.54 10.13
CA LEU A 117 -0.86 8.17 8.89
C LEU A 117 0.08 7.28 8.08
N THR A 118 -0.30 6.04 7.87
CA THR A 118 0.51 5.04 7.15
C THR A 118 -0.25 4.50 5.94
N CYS A 119 0.42 4.51 4.78
CA CYS A 119 -0.09 3.89 3.55
C CYS A 119 0.36 2.45 3.43
N GLY A 120 -0.53 1.55 3.02
CA GLY A 120 -0.34 0.12 2.93
C GLY A 120 0.52 -0.36 1.76
N PHE A 121 1.74 0.11 1.62
CA PHE A 121 2.71 -0.37 0.65
C PHE A 121 3.36 -1.67 1.10
N ASN A 122 2.72 -2.77 0.81
CA ASN A 122 3.06 -4.10 1.35
C ASN A 122 4.40 -4.69 0.84
N ARG A 123 4.92 -4.26 -0.34
CA ARG A 123 6.19 -4.78 -0.90
C ARG A 123 7.38 -4.49 0.00
N ARG A 124 7.37 -3.39 0.72
CA ARG A 124 8.42 -3.02 1.69
C ARG A 124 8.62 -4.06 2.79
N PHE A 125 7.56 -4.81 3.13
CA PHE A 125 7.57 -5.80 4.21
C PHE A 125 7.81 -7.23 3.73
N ALA A 126 7.98 -7.45 2.42
CA ALA A 126 8.34 -8.77 1.89
C ALA A 126 9.76 -9.14 2.34
N PRO A 127 9.97 -10.32 2.97
CA PRO A 127 11.28 -10.68 3.54
C PRO A 127 12.43 -10.60 2.56
N LEU A 128 12.22 -11.04 1.30
CA LEU A 128 13.25 -10.97 0.28
C LEU A 128 13.57 -9.54 -0.15
N HIS A 129 12.60 -8.63 -0.18
CA HIS A 129 12.87 -7.22 -0.45
C HIS A 129 13.62 -6.54 0.71
N GLN A 130 13.35 -6.92 1.94
CA GLN A 130 14.11 -6.42 3.09
C GLN A 130 15.55 -6.95 3.10
N ALA A 131 15.77 -8.16 2.60
CA ALA A 131 17.10 -8.74 2.50
C ALA A 131 18.04 -7.96 1.55
N PHE A 132 17.54 -7.19 0.59
CA PHE A 132 18.35 -6.30 -0.24
C PHE A 132 19.20 -5.30 0.58
N GLY A 133 18.75 -4.91 1.78
CA GLY A 133 19.52 -4.06 2.68
C GLY A 133 20.90 -4.63 3.07
N GLN A 134 21.12 -5.94 2.93
CA GLN A 134 22.40 -6.59 3.18
C GLN A 134 23.44 -6.30 2.08
N LEU A 135 23.01 -5.82 0.91
CA LEU A 135 23.89 -5.45 -0.20
C LEU A 135 24.55 -4.07 -0.02
N GLY A 136 24.26 -3.36 1.07
CA GLY A 136 24.79 -2.01 1.28
C GLY A 136 24.07 -0.95 0.42
N THR A 137 24.79 0.13 0.11
CA THR A 137 24.22 1.25 -0.68
C THR A 137 24.05 0.88 -2.15
N PRO A 138 22.84 0.95 -2.71
CA PRO A 138 22.61 0.62 -4.10
C PRO A 138 23.09 1.75 -5.04
N HIS A 139 23.56 1.36 -6.24
CA HIS A 139 23.80 2.27 -7.36
C HIS A 139 22.64 2.29 -8.34
N LEU A 140 22.06 1.10 -8.59
CA LEU A 140 20.92 0.92 -9.48
C LEU A 140 19.84 0.10 -8.78
N VAL A 141 18.60 0.57 -8.93
CA VAL A 141 17.40 -0.13 -8.46
C VAL A 141 16.40 -0.22 -9.59
N ARG A 142 15.88 -1.39 -9.86
CA ARG A 142 14.81 -1.58 -10.85
C ARG A 142 13.67 -2.37 -10.25
N ALA A 143 12.45 -1.96 -10.56
CA ALA A 143 11.26 -2.75 -10.27
C ALA A 143 10.32 -2.74 -11.46
N THR A 144 9.91 -3.93 -11.91
CA THR A 144 9.03 -4.10 -13.07
C THR A 144 7.84 -4.98 -12.70
N LYS A 145 6.65 -4.58 -13.13
CA LYS A 145 5.43 -5.36 -12.98
C LYS A 145 4.74 -5.53 -14.31
N THR A 146 4.45 -6.76 -14.69
CA THR A 146 3.79 -7.08 -15.95
C THR A 146 2.44 -7.74 -15.73
N ARG A 147 1.53 -7.54 -16.70
CA ARG A 147 0.20 -8.16 -16.75
C ARG A 147 -0.12 -8.63 -18.16
N VAL A 148 -0.83 -9.74 -18.25
CA VAL A 148 -1.28 -10.29 -19.52
C VAL A 148 -2.57 -9.61 -19.94
N MET A 149 -2.51 -8.80 -21.01
CA MET A 149 -3.69 -8.21 -21.69
C MET A 149 -4.68 -7.52 -20.74
N GLU A 150 -4.17 -6.77 -19.74
CA GLU A 150 -5.02 -6.02 -18.84
C GLU A 150 -5.37 -4.66 -19.45
N ASN A 151 -6.68 -4.35 -19.51
CA ASN A 151 -7.19 -3.10 -20.08
C ASN A 151 -7.51 -2.10 -18.98
N GLN A 152 -6.68 -1.08 -18.84
CA GLN A 152 -6.85 -0.01 -17.84
C GLN A 152 -6.47 1.34 -18.44
N SER A 153 -7.19 2.40 -18.05
CA SER A 153 -6.77 3.76 -18.40
C SER A 153 -5.42 4.08 -17.76
N PRO A 154 -4.62 4.98 -18.36
CA PRO A 154 -3.30 5.35 -17.82
C PRO A 154 -3.37 5.81 -16.36
N GLN A 155 -4.31 6.70 -16.03
CA GLN A 155 -4.47 7.20 -14.66
C GLN A 155 -4.75 6.06 -13.68
N PHE A 156 -5.71 5.19 -13.98
CA PHE A 156 -6.04 4.08 -13.08
C PHE A 156 -4.86 3.13 -12.91
N ALA A 157 -4.18 2.76 -14.00
CA ALA A 157 -3.01 1.87 -13.95
C ALA A 157 -1.85 2.44 -13.11
N VAL A 158 -1.62 3.74 -13.18
CA VAL A 158 -0.59 4.40 -12.35
C VAL A 158 -0.94 4.30 -10.87
N TYR A 159 -2.16 4.67 -10.46
CA TYR A 159 -2.57 4.66 -9.05
C TYR A 159 -2.88 3.27 -8.50
N ASP A 160 -3.20 2.28 -9.34
CA ASP A 160 -3.49 0.92 -8.87
C ASP A 160 -2.29 -0.02 -8.94
N LEU A 161 -1.51 0.02 -10.02
CA LEU A 161 -0.42 -0.92 -10.26
C LEU A 161 0.97 -0.29 -10.15
N MET A 162 1.20 0.84 -10.85
CA MET A 162 2.54 1.44 -10.93
C MET A 162 3.02 2.00 -9.60
N ILE A 163 2.12 2.52 -8.79
CA ILE A 163 2.41 3.03 -7.45
C ILE A 163 3.17 2.00 -6.58
N HIS A 164 2.94 0.71 -6.79
CA HIS A 164 3.63 -0.36 -6.05
C HIS A 164 5.10 -0.48 -6.42
N VAL A 165 5.44 -0.40 -7.72
CA VAL A 165 6.84 -0.49 -8.17
C VAL A 165 7.58 0.81 -7.93
N ILE A 166 6.89 1.97 -8.01
CA ILE A 166 7.45 3.27 -7.63
C ILE A 166 7.84 3.26 -6.14
N ASP A 167 6.92 2.85 -5.28
CA ASP A 167 7.17 2.75 -3.84
C ASP A 167 8.30 1.78 -3.51
N LEU A 168 8.34 0.62 -4.20
CA LEU A 168 9.39 -0.36 -4.00
C LEU A 168 10.76 0.18 -4.40
N VAL A 169 10.87 0.86 -5.55
CA VAL A 169 12.13 1.51 -5.97
C VAL A 169 12.59 2.53 -4.93
N GLN A 170 11.70 3.43 -4.49
CA GLN A 170 12.03 4.40 -3.44
C GLN A 170 12.51 3.74 -2.14
N PHE A 171 11.85 2.67 -1.72
CA PHE A 171 12.22 1.92 -0.53
C PHE A 171 13.60 1.27 -0.68
N LEU A 172 13.86 0.63 -1.80
CA LEU A 172 15.12 -0.07 -2.06
C LEU A 172 16.30 0.91 -2.28
N MET A 173 16.06 2.12 -2.77
CA MET A 173 17.07 3.18 -2.84
C MET A 173 17.53 3.67 -1.47
N GLY A 174 16.82 3.33 -0.39
CA GLY A 174 17.22 3.59 1.00
C GLY A 174 17.25 5.07 1.39
N SER A 175 16.69 5.97 0.58
CA SER A 175 16.69 7.41 0.80
C SER A 175 15.28 7.96 1.03
N SER A 176 15.15 8.92 1.94
CA SER A 176 13.93 9.70 2.12
C SER A 176 13.75 10.82 1.08
N LYS A 177 14.83 11.13 0.32
CA LYS A 177 14.84 12.17 -0.71
C LYS A 177 15.10 11.53 -2.05
N VAL A 178 14.02 11.14 -2.72
CA VAL A 178 14.04 10.62 -4.09
C VAL A 178 13.36 11.64 -4.98
N GLU A 179 14.03 12.00 -6.07
CA GLU A 179 13.58 12.99 -7.04
C GLU A 179 13.15 12.29 -8.34
N TYR A 180 12.13 12.84 -8.97
CA TYR A 180 11.70 12.44 -10.30
C TYR A 180 12.68 13.01 -11.34
N VAL A 181 13.12 12.18 -12.27
CA VAL A 181 14.01 12.55 -13.38
C VAL A 181 13.22 12.64 -14.68
N ASP A 182 12.62 11.53 -15.10
CA ASP A 182 11.86 11.44 -16.37
C ASP A 182 10.77 10.38 -16.27
N GLY A 183 9.81 10.42 -17.16
CA GLY A 183 8.75 9.43 -17.26
C GLY A 183 8.17 9.33 -18.66
N ARG A 184 7.93 8.11 -19.09
CA ARG A 184 7.41 7.78 -20.42
C ARG A 184 6.27 6.79 -20.30
N LEU A 185 5.28 6.92 -21.16
CA LEU A 185 4.22 5.95 -21.30
C LEU A 185 3.81 5.77 -22.75
N ARG A 186 3.26 4.62 -23.05
CA ARG A 186 2.58 4.35 -24.33
C ARG A 186 1.13 4.01 -24.04
N GLU A 187 0.25 4.73 -24.68
CA GLU A 187 -1.20 4.50 -24.71
C GLU A 187 -1.63 3.98 -26.07
N GLN A 188 -2.64 3.16 -26.08
CA GLN A 188 -3.33 2.70 -27.28
C GLN A 188 -4.83 2.58 -27.00
N ASP A 189 -5.66 3.26 -27.79
CA ASP A 189 -7.13 3.24 -27.68
C ASP A 189 -7.64 3.60 -26.26
N GLY A 190 -7.03 4.59 -25.60
CA GLY A 190 -7.37 5.01 -24.23
C GLY A 190 -6.89 4.06 -23.14
N GLN A 191 -6.12 3.03 -23.49
CA GLN A 191 -5.60 2.03 -22.55
C GLN A 191 -4.08 2.12 -22.44
N LEU A 192 -3.56 1.98 -21.22
CA LEU A 192 -2.13 1.94 -21.01
C LEU A 192 -1.56 0.64 -21.60
N VAL A 193 -0.49 0.77 -22.40
CA VAL A 193 0.32 -0.37 -22.84
C VAL A 193 1.45 -0.61 -21.86
N TRP A 194 2.29 0.40 -21.63
CA TRP A 194 3.36 0.39 -20.65
C TRP A 194 3.62 1.79 -20.11
N ALA A 195 4.24 1.87 -18.94
CA ALA A 195 4.75 3.11 -18.37
C ALA A 195 6.07 2.87 -17.63
N GLU A 196 6.93 3.88 -17.64
CA GLU A 196 8.21 3.90 -16.95
C GLU A 196 8.40 5.25 -16.27
N VAL A 197 9.01 5.23 -15.08
CA VAL A 197 9.49 6.42 -14.40
C VAL A 197 10.92 6.20 -13.93
N GLU A 198 11.76 7.21 -14.11
CA GLU A 198 13.12 7.28 -13.61
C GLU A 198 13.19 8.20 -12.40
N LEU A 199 13.89 7.74 -11.38
CA LEU A 199 14.05 8.38 -10.08
C LEU A 199 15.54 8.46 -9.73
N THR A 200 15.93 9.46 -8.92
CA THR A 200 17.29 9.55 -8.38
C THR A 200 17.27 10.05 -6.94
N ASN A 201 18.31 9.70 -6.18
CA ASN A 201 18.63 10.35 -4.91
C ASN A 201 19.99 11.07 -4.95
N GLY A 202 20.54 11.26 -6.17
CA GLY A 202 21.87 11.82 -6.40
C GLY A 202 22.97 10.76 -6.51
N ASP A 203 22.91 9.70 -5.69
CA ASP A 203 23.94 8.63 -5.64
C ASP A 203 23.48 7.39 -6.41
N ALA A 204 22.20 7.14 -6.51
CA ALA A 204 21.61 6.00 -7.19
C ALA A 204 20.57 6.41 -8.24
N SER A 205 20.46 5.60 -9.29
CA SER A 205 19.35 5.64 -10.26
C SER A 205 18.34 4.55 -9.97
N GLY A 206 17.06 4.90 -10.03
CA GLY A 206 15.93 4.01 -9.83
C GLY A 206 14.99 4.01 -11.02
N VAL A 207 14.55 2.84 -11.49
CA VAL A 207 13.59 2.70 -12.58
C VAL A 207 12.41 1.84 -12.15
N ALA A 208 11.21 2.40 -12.24
CA ALA A 208 9.96 1.70 -11.98
C ALA A 208 9.16 1.55 -13.29
N GLN A 209 8.73 0.33 -13.62
CA GLN A 209 8.06 0.01 -14.87
C GLN A 209 6.81 -0.83 -14.66
N ILE A 210 5.80 -0.59 -15.51
CA ILE A 210 4.67 -1.51 -15.71
C ILE A 210 4.44 -1.77 -17.19
N ASP A 211 4.00 -2.99 -17.52
CA ASP A 211 3.56 -3.39 -18.86
C ASP A 211 2.27 -4.21 -18.74
N LEU A 212 1.19 -3.74 -19.37
CA LEU A 212 -0.14 -4.36 -19.32
C LEU A 212 -0.46 -5.23 -20.54
N ARG A 213 0.50 -5.39 -21.44
CA ARG A 213 0.39 -6.20 -22.68
C ARG A 213 1.47 -7.29 -22.74
N ALA A 214 2.05 -7.64 -21.62
CA ALA A 214 3.09 -8.66 -21.55
C ALA A 214 2.53 -10.08 -21.77
N GLY A 215 3.43 -11.01 -22.10
CA GLY A 215 3.08 -12.42 -22.26
C GLY A 215 2.95 -13.18 -20.93
N ALA A 216 3.29 -12.58 -19.79
CA ALA A 216 3.23 -13.19 -18.47
C ALA A 216 2.93 -12.16 -17.38
N ASN A 217 2.29 -12.62 -16.30
CA ASN A 217 2.14 -11.85 -15.07
C ASN A 217 3.40 -12.05 -14.23
N THR A 218 4.24 -11.02 -14.12
CA THR A 218 5.46 -11.06 -13.29
C THR A 218 5.60 -9.81 -12.45
N GLU A 219 6.39 -9.91 -11.39
CA GLU A 219 6.86 -8.77 -10.62
C GLU A 219 8.33 -9.03 -10.28
N VAL A 220 9.23 -8.14 -10.69
CA VAL A 220 10.67 -8.31 -10.55
C VAL A 220 11.25 -7.07 -9.88
N ALA A 221 12.13 -7.29 -8.91
CA ALA A 221 12.97 -6.25 -8.33
C ALA A 221 14.44 -6.65 -8.43
N GLU A 222 15.30 -5.70 -8.79
CA GLU A 222 16.74 -5.88 -8.91
C GLU A 222 17.47 -4.71 -8.24
N VAL A 223 18.53 -5.06 -7.50
CA VAL A 223 19.41 -4.09 -6.83
C VAL A 223 20.86 -4.41 -7.21
N VAL A 224 21.60 -3.38 -7.59
CA VAL A 224 23.05 -3.43 -7.89
C VAL A 224 23.77 -2.51 -6.91
N SER A 225 24.81 -3.03 -6.28
CA SER A 225 25.70 -2.31 -5.37
C SER A 225 27.16 -2.77 -5.54
N ASP A 226 28.10 -2.15 -4.81
CA ASP A 226 29.50 -2.60 -4.76
C ASP A 226 29.66 -4.02 -4.21
N HIS A 227 28.68 -4.51 -3.45
CA HIS A 227 28.75 -5.83 -2.82
C HIS A 227 28.07 -6.94 -3.64
N GLY A 228 27.41 -6.59 -4.74
CA GLY A 228 26.81 -7.58 -5.63
C GLY A 228 25.55 -7.11 -6.35
N VAL A 229 24.97 -8.07 -7.04
CA VAL A 229 23.68 -7.92 -7.73
C VAL A 229 22.73 -8.96 -7.15
N ALA A 230 21.54 -8.55 -6.78
CA ALA A 230 20.48 -9.48 -6.37
C ALA A 230 19.17 -9.16 -7.08
N ARG A 231 18.39 -10.20 -7.34
CA ARG A 231 17.12 -10.14 -8.05
C ARG A 231 16.06 -10.98 -7.33
N VAL A 232 14.90 -10.41 -7.15
CA VAL A 232 13.73 -11.09 -6.59
C VAL A 232 12.62 -11.14 -7.64
N GLU A 233 12.07 -12.33 -7.87
CA GLU A 233 10.97 -12.55 -8.78
C GLU A 233 9.71 -13.00 -8.04
N ASN A 234 8.56 -12.39 -8.40
CA ASN A 234 7.24 -12.70 -7.84
C ASN A 234 7.19 -12.67 -6.31
N VAL A 235 8.03 -11.80 -5.70
CA VAL A 235 8.11 -11.57 -4.24
C VAL A 235 8.64 -12.77 -3.45
N THR A 236 8.76 -13.95 -4.04
CA THR A 236 9.03 -15.22 -3.36
C THR A 236 10.30 -15.93 -3.84
N ASN A 237 10.83 -15.62 -5.01
CA ASN A 237 11.98 -16.28 -5.61
C ASN A 237 13.15 -15.28 -5.67
N ALA A 238 14.25 -15.58 -4.98
CA ALA A 238 15.47 -14.78 -5.04
C ALA A 238 16.55 -15.52 -5.85
N ASN A 239 17.21 -14.79 -6.75
CA ASN A 239 18.44 -15.19 -7.42
C ASN A 239 19.53 -14.21 -6.98
N PRO A 240 20.60 -14.71 -6.36
CA PRO A 240 21.76 -13.90 -5.99
C PRO A 240 22.57 -13.49 -7.22
#